data_85b2e2ea34c3f1a9fd8f223334705941
#
_entry.id   85b2e2ea34c3f1a9fd8f223334705941
#
_cell.length_a   1.000
_cell.length_b   1.000
_cell.length_c   1.000
_cell.angle_alpha   90.00
_cell.angle_beta   90.00
_cell.angle_gamma   90.00
#
_symmetry.space_group_name_H-M   'P 1'
#
loop_
_entity.id
_entity.type
_entity.pdbx_description
1 polymer ?
#
loop_
_entity_poly.entity_id
_entity_poly.type
_entity_poly.pdbx_seq_one_letter_code
_entity_poly.pdbx_strand_id
1 'polypeptide(L)' 'MTVKQLKKFLENYDESFHVYLRGYEGGCDTLKKVYLARIKKNVNKEWYYGKHEINNEDYDDEGVLIE' A
#
# COMPACT_ATOMS: atom_id res chain seq x y z
N MET A 1 -0.10 -0.30 9.41
CA MET A 1 -1.15 0.75 9.47
C MET A 1 -2.49 0.15 9.09
N THR A 2 -3.53 0.42 9.86
CA THR A 2 -4.88 -0.02 9.54
C THR A 2 -5.62 1.02 8.69
N VAL A 3 -6.73 0.60 8.08
CA VAL A 3 -7.61 1.52 7.34
C VAL A 3 -8.07 2.65 8.27
N LYS A 4 -8.44 2.34 9.51
CA LYS A 4 -8.86 3.34 10.49
C LYS A 4 -7.79 4.39 10.75
N GLN A 5 -6.55 3.95 10.91
CA GLN A 5 -5.40 4.85 11.13
C GLN A 5 -5.15 5.73 9.91
N LEU A 6 -5.19 5.17 8.72
CA LEU A 6 -4.99 5.92 7.48
C LEU A 6 -6.07 6.98 7.28
N LYS A 7 -7.33 6.63 7.52
CA LYS A 7 -8.45 7.59 7.45
C LYS A 7 -8.22 8.77 8.37
N LYS A 8 -7.74 8.51 9.58
CA LYS A 8 -7.48 9.55 10.57
C LYS A 8 -6.36 10.50 10.12
N PHE A 9 -5.30 9.99 9.53
CA PHE A 9 -4.25 10.83 8.96
C PHE A 9 -4.78 11.71 7.84
N LEU A 10 -5.60 11.16 6.96
CA LEU A 10 -6.13 11.88 5.80
C LEU A 10 -7.13 12.98 6.19
N GLU A 11 -7.79 12.88 7.34
CA GLU A 11 -8.72 13.90 7.84
C GLU A 11 -8.06 15.27 8.03
N ASN A 12 -6.74 15.33 8.17
CA ASN A 12 -6.01 16.57 8.37
C ASN A 12 -5.82 17.40 7.09
N TYR A 13 -6.23 16.86 5.94
CA TYR A 13 -5.99 17.46 4.64
C TYR A 13 -7.30 17.73 3.91
N ASP A 14 -7.28 18.72 3.03
CA ASP A 14 -8.42 19.04 2.18
C ASP A 14 -8.73 17.87 1.26
N GLU A 15 -10.01 17.55 1.12
CA GLU A 15 -10.49 16.44 0.30
C GLU A 15 -10.16 16.58 -1.20
N SER A 16 -9.90 17.80 -1.65
CA SER A 16 -9.54 18.06 -3.06
C SER A 16 -8.09 17.77 -3.38
N PHE A 17 -7.25 17.53 -2.38
CA PHE A 17 -5.84 17.20 -2.60
C PHE A 17 -5.71 15.82 -3.24
N HIS A 18 -4.86 15.71 -4.24
CA HIS A 18 -4.51 14.43 -4.85
C HIS A 18 -3.54 13.68 -3.95
N VAL A 19 -3.59 12.34 -4.01
CA VAL A 19 -2.71 11.48 -3.24
C VAL A 19 -1.63 10.91 -4.16
N TYR A 20 -0.39 10.96 -3.70
CA TYR A 20 0.77 10.46 -4.43
C TYR A 20 1.49 9.40 -3.63
N LEU A 21 2.19 8.51 -4.33
CA LEU A 21 3.07 7.52 -3.73
C LEU A 21 4.51 7.91 -3.98
N ARG A 22 5.39 7.58 -3.04
CA ARG A 22 6.82 7.80 -3.25
C ARG A 22 7.32 6.86 -4.36
N GLY A 23 8.07 7.42 -5.32
CA GLY A 23 8.69 6.64 -6.38
C GLY A 23 9.86 5.79 -5.87
N TYR A 24 10.28 4.82 -6.69
CA TYR A 24 11.29 3.84 -6.30
C TYR A 24 12.64 4.46 -5.93
N GLU A 25 13.19 5.30 -6.79
CA GLU A 25 14.51 5.94 -6.55
C GLU A 25 14.41 7.42 -6.22
N GLY A 26 13.24 8.00 -6.27
CA GLY A 26 13.01 9.42 -6.03
C GLY A 26 11.72 9.86 -6.66
N GLY A 27 11.37 11.14 -6.48
CA GLY A 27 10.10 11.66 -6.99
C GLY A 27 8.90 10.98 -6.38
N CYS A 28 7.77 11.07 -7.04
CA CYS A 28 6.54 10.42 -6.64
C CYS A 28 5.70 10.02 -7.85
N ASP A 29 4.81 9.06 -7.64
CA ASP A 29 3.88 8.58 -8.64
C ASP A 29 2.46 8.89 -8.24
N THR A 30 1.58 8.99 -9.23
CA THR A 30 0.15 9.18 -8.98
C THR A 30 -0.46 7.91 -8.40
N LEU A 31 -1.21 8.05 -7.31
CA LEU A 31 -2.02 6.96 -6.81
C LEU A 31 -3.21 6.75 -7.75
N LYS A 32 -3.35 5.53 -8.28
CA LYS A 32 -4.37 5.19 -9.27
C LYS A 32 -5.43 4.25 -8.76
N LYS A 33 -5.05 3.33 -7.88
CA LYS A 33 -5.94 2.25 -7.43
C LYS A 33 -5.81 2.01 -5.94
N VAL A 34 -6.94 1.64 -5.35
CA VAL A 34 -7.02 1.14 -3.97
C VAL A 34 -7.91 -0.08 -4.03
N TYR A 35 -7.42 -1.24 -3.63
CA TYR A 35 -8.20 -2.47 -3.73
C TYR A 35 -7.82 -3.48 -2.65
N LEU A 36 -8.72 -4.43 -2.43
CA LEU A 36 -8.47 -5.54 -1.52
C LEU A 36 -7.51 -6.54 -2.15
N ALA A 37 -6.50 -6.95 -1.42
CA ALA A 37 -5.52 -7.92 -1.88
C ALA A 37 -5.30 -9.03 -0.84
N ARG A 38 -4.94 -10.21 -1.33
CA ARG A 38 -4.53 -11.34 -0.49
C ARG A 38 -3.03 -11.31 -0.36
N ILE A 39 -2.53 -11.27 0.87
CA ILE A 39 -1.14 -11.02 1.16
C ILE A 39 -0.51 -12.23 1.86
N LYS A 40 0.64 -12.66 1.37
CA LYS A 40 1.52 -13.59 2.08
C LYS A 40 2.64 -12.77 2.71
N LYS A 41 2.69 -12.76 4.05
CA LYS A 41 3.60 -11.87 4.76
C LYS A 41 5.03 -12.39 4.81
N ASN A 42 5.98 -11.45 4.74
CA ASN A 42 7.40 -11.65 5.06
C ASN A 42 8.08 -12.78 4.26
N VAL A 43 7.71 -12.95 3.00
CA VAL A 43 8.27 -14.02 2.15
C VAL A 43 9.44 -13.55 1.30
N ASN A 44 9.55 -12.26 1.01
CA ASN A 44 10.63 -11.70 0.20
C ASN A 44 11.71 -11.07 1.09
N LYS A 45 12.96 -11.45 0.83
CA LYS A 45 14.10 -11.03 1.67
C LYS A 45 14.96 -9.96 1.01
N GLU A 46 14.79 -9.73 -0.28
CA GLU A 46 15.59 -8.75 -1.02
C GLU A 46 15.14 -7.33 -0.69
N TRP A 47 16.08 -6.45 -0.39
CA TRP A 47 15.76 -5.08 0.03
C TRP A 47 15.03 -4.26 -1.05
N TYR A 48 15.24 -4.59 -2.32
CA TYR A 48 14.63 -3.90 -3.45
C TYR A 48 13.27 -4.46 -3.85
N TYR A 49 12.82 -5.53 -3.21
CA TYR A 49 11.55 -6.18 -3.50
C TYR A 49 10.60 -6.01 -2.31
N GLY A 50 9.33 -5.83 -2.60
CA GLY A 50 8.34 -5.74 -1.52
C GLY A 50 8.40 -6.97 -0.60
N LYS A 51 8.32 -6.73 0.70
CA LYS A 51 8.48 -7.75 1.73
C LYS A 51 7.43 -8.86 1.64
N HIS A 52 6.26 -8.53 1.17
CA HIS A 52 5.10 -9.43 1.11
C HIS A 52 4.74 -9.75 -0.34
N GLU A 53 4.15 -10.95 -0.56
CA GLU A 53 3.61 -11.32 -1.87
C GLU A 53 2.16 -10.88 -2.01
N ILE A 54 1.80 -10.51 -3.23
CA ILE A 54 0.44 -10.11 -3.62
C ILE A 54 -0.21 -11.28 -4.36
N ASN A 55 -1.51 -11.51 -4.11
CA ASN A 55 -2.31 -12.52 -4.80
C ASN A 55 -1.78 -13.95 -4.66
N ASN A 56 -1.15 -14.24 -3.54
CA ASN A 56 -0.65 -15.56 -3.23
C ASN A 56 -1.80 -16.45 -2.76
N GLU A 57 -1.89 -17.69 -3.29
CA GLU A 57 -2.94 -18.64 -2.90
C GLU A 57 -2.78 -19.09 -1.45
N ASP A 58 -1.55 -19.10 -0.93
CA ASP A 58 -1.22 -19.44 0.44
C ASP A 58 -1.11 -18.16 1.30
N TYR A 59 -2.10 -17.29 1.19
CA TYR A 59 -2.10 -16.02 1.92
C TYR A 59 -2.43 -16.20 3.39
N ASP A 60 -1.91 -15.31 4.22
CA ASP A 60 -2.18 -15.28 5.66
C ASP A 60 -2.82 -13.97 6.12
N ASP A 61 -3.06 -13.02 5.22
CA ASP A 61 -3.74 -11.77 5.52
C ASP A 61 -4.48 -11.26 4.31
N GLU A 62 -5.53 -10.50 4.56
CA GLU A 62 -6.21 -9.70 3.55
C GLU A 62 -6.05 -8.25 3.93
N GLY A 63 -5.66 -7.43 2.96
CA GLY A 63 -5.39 -6.03 3.22
C GLY A 63 -5.75 -5.14 2.05
N VAL A 64 -5.66 -3.84 2.29
CA VAL A 64 -5.86 -2.83 1.25
C VAL A 64 -4.52 -2.52 0.61
N LEU A 65 -4.44 -2.69 -0.69
CA LEU A 65 -3.27 -2.35 -1.47
C LEU A 65 -3.49 -1.02 -2.19
N ILE A 66 -2.49 -0.17 -2.15
CA ILE A 66 -2.48 1.15 -2.76
C ILE A 66 -1.43 1.17 -3.87
N GLU A 67 -1.83 1.55 -5.07
CA GLU A 67 -0.86 1.65 -6.18
C GLU A 67 -1.20 2.73 -7.22
#